data_24ab326f10860024bc95fce011beb0b3
#
_entry.id   24ab326f10860024bc95fce011beb0b3
#
_cell.length_a   1.000
_cell.length_b   1.000
_cell.length_c   1.000
_cell.angle_alpha   90.00
_cell.angle_beta   90.00
_cell.angle_gamma   90.00
#
_symmetry.space_group_name_H-M   'P 1'
#
loop_
_entity.id
_entity.type
_entity.pdbx_description
1 polymer ?
#
loop_
_entity_poly.entity_id
_entity_poly.type
_entity_poly.pdbx_seq_one_letter_code
_entity_poly.pdbx_strand_id
1 'polypeptide(L)'
;MMRLAVNTYFFGILVSLILMGCSSGSEVNTGDNEFKNGNFKSAVAGYSENLKTKPNDYHLYYGRGRSYQELGKLVEAQADFERALALEPTNFQALLGMSNLQLERKNYASALLYATKAEEIPGAPALASLLKGRALHQIGLPEEALKAYGIAIQLDKNFGQAYFNRALLKIALKRNKQACEDFKLAMVLEYPGAEESFQKYCN
;
A
#
# COMPACT_ATOMS: atom_id res chain seq x y z
N MET A 1 84.04 42.11 -2.38
CA MET A 1 82.61 42.24 -2.03
C MET A 1 81.83 41.26 -2.90
N MET A 2 81.54 40.09 -2.35
CA MET A 2 80.83 39.03 -3.04
C MET A 2 79.36 38.98 -2.55
N ARG A 3 78.41 39.19 -3.43
CA ARG A 3 76.99 39.01 -3.14
C ARG A 3 76.58 37.58 -3.49
N LEU A 4 76.25 36.82 -2.49
CA LEU A 4 75.59 35.48 -2.63
C LEU A 4 74.11 35.67 -2.95
N ALA A 5 73.71 35.11 -4.08
CA ALA A 5 72.32 34.98 -4.44
C ALA A 5 71.75 33.68 -3.86
N VAL A 6 70.77 33.78 -2.97
CA VAL A 6 70.06 32.64 -2.44
C VAL A 6 68.84 32.39 -3.32
N ASN A 7 68.86 31.24 -3.95
CA ASN A 7 67.78 30.77 -4.84
C ASN A 7 66.77 29.93 -4.00
N THR A 8 65.62 30.50 -3.68
CA THR A 8 64.57 29.79 -2.96
C THR A 8 63.61 29.13 -3.95
N TYR A 9 63.72 27.84 -4.09
CA TYR A 9 62.75 27.02 -4.77
C TYR A 9 61.48 26.89 -3.87
N PHE A 10 60.39 27.54 -4.28
CA PHE A 10 59.08 27.35 -3.70
C PHE A 10 58.49 26.06 -4.32
N PHE A 11 58.47 24.98 -3.54
CA PHE A 11 57.75 23.76 -3.85
C PHE A 11 56.28 23.96 -3.53
N GLY A 12 55.49 24.30 -4.56
CA GLY A 12 54.04 24.39 -4.44
C GLY A 12 53.43 23.02 -4.34
N ILE A 13 53.04 22.57 -3.15
CA ILE A 13 52.20 21.38 -2.95
C ILE A 13 50.81 21.76 -3.31
N LEU A 14 50.33 21.31 -4.48
CA LEU A 14 48.94 21.39 -4.92
C LEU A 14 48.14 20.35 -4.14
N VAL A 15 47.55 20.74 -3.02
CA VAL A 15 46.61 19.90 -2.27
C VAL A 15 45.31 19.92 -3.06
N SER A 16 45.07 18.89 -3.89
CA SER A 16 43.76 18.62 -4.49
C SER A 16 42.78 18.22 -3.38
N LEU A 17 41.98 19.18 -2.86
CA LEU A 17 40.80 18.87 -2.07
C LEU A 17 39.79 18.16 -3.00
N ILE A 18 39.76 16.84 -2.93
CA ILE A 18 38.64 16.05 -3.42
C ILE A 18 37.52 16.32 -2.46
N LEU A 19 36.64 17.25 -2.81
CA LEU A 19 35.34 17.39 -2.20
C LEU A 19 34.53 16.13 -2.55
N MET A 20 34.64 15.09 -1.72
CA MET A 20 33.63 14.07 -1.64
C MET A 20 32.38 14.75 -1.11
N GLY A 21 31.58 15.26 -2.03
CA GLY A 21 30.22 15.67 -1.75
C GLY A 21 29.46 14.43 -1.29
N CYS A 22 29.35 14.25 0.03
CA CYS A 22 28.29 13.44 0.59
C CYS A 22 26.96 14.10 0.17
N SER A 23 26.46 13.73 -0.98
CA SER A 23 25.08 13.92 -1.34
C SER A 23 24.26 13.06 -0.37
N SER A 24 23.91 13.64 0.78
CA SER A 24 22.80 13.14 1.62
C SER A 24 21.48 13.51 0.96
N GLY A 25 21.36 13.31 -0.34
CA GLY A 25 20.07 13.19 -1.01
C GLY A 25 19.45 11.93 -0.44
N SER A 26 18.26 12.02 0.14
CA SER A 26 17.41 10.87 0.38
C SER A 26 17.47 10.03 -0.89
N GLU A 27 18.07 8.84 -0.83
CA GLU A 27 18.06 7.91 -1.95
C GLU A 27 16.58 7.66 -2.25
N VAL A 28 16.06 8.39 -3.22
CA VAL A 28 14.69 8.20 -3.67
C VAL A 28 14.64 6.78 -4.21
N ASN A 29 13.88 5.94 -3.51
CA ASN A 29 13.74 4.55 -3.93
C ASN A 29 13.16 4.55 -5.36
N THR A 30 13.97 4.16 -6.33
CA THR A 30 13.57 4.14 -7.74
C THR A 30 12.31 3.28 -7.93
N GLY A 31 12.15 2.21 -7.13
CA GLY A 31 10.97 1.37 -7.12
C GLY A 31 9.69 2.14 -6.75
N ASP A 32 9.74 3.01 -5.72
CA ASP A 32 8.58 3.80 -5.29
C ASP A 32 8.13 4.80 -6.35
N ASN A 33 9.08 5.45 -7.02
CA ASN A 33 8.78 6.38 -8.11
C ASN A 33 8.14 5.67 -9.30
N GLU A 34 8.73 4.56 -9.72
CA GLU A 34 8.20 3.77 -10.83
C GLU A 34 6.80 3.21 -10.49
N PHE A 35 6.58 2.77 -9.24
CA PHE A 35 5.28 2.33 -8.78
C PHE A 35 4.22 3.44 -8.86
N LYS A 36 4.55 4.65 -8.36
CA LYS A 36 3.66 5.83 -8.43
C LYS A 36 3.30 6.21 -9.86
N ASN A 37 4.22 6.02 -10.79
CA ASN A 37 4.01 6.29 -12.22
C ASN A 37 3.27 5.15 -12.95
N GLY A 38 2.90 4.07 -12.27
CA GLY A 38 2.23 2.89 -12.87
C GLY A 38 3.18 1.98 -13.66
N ASN A 39 4.48 2.21 -13.59
CA ASN A 39 5.51 1.43 -14.29
C ASN A 39 5.90 0.19 -13.47
N PHE A 40 4.96 -0.70 -13.22
CA PHE A 40 5.13 -1.81 -12.27
C PHE A 40 6.28 -2.75 -12.59
N LYS A 41 6.61 -2.99 -13.87
CA LYS A 41 7.78 -3.80 -14.26
C LYS A 41 9.09 -3.12 -13.83
N SER A 42 9.20 -1.81 -14.06
CA SER A 42 10.37 -1.03 -13.64
C SER A 42 10.45 -0.92 -12.12
N ALA A 43 9.29 -0.81 -11.44
CA ALA A 43 9.22 -0.84 -9.98
C ALA A 43 9.80 -2.14 -9.40
N VAL A 44 9.41 -3.31 -9.94
CA VAL A 44 9.97 -4.61 -9.55
C VAL A 44 11.48 -4.64 -9.73
N ALA A 45 12.01 -4.11 -10.85
CA ALA A 45 13.45 -4.06 -11.09
C ALA A 45 14.15 -3.15 -10.05
N GLY A 46 13.61 -1.95 -9.79
CA GLY A 46 14.15 -1.00 -8.82
C GLY A 46 14.18 -1.57 -7.40
N TYR A 47 13.07 -2.16 -6.93
CA TYR A 47 13.05 -2.82 -5.61
C TYR A 47 14.03 -4.00 -5.55
N SER A 48 14.15 -4.80 -6.63
CA SER A 48 15.05 -5.95 -6.66
C SER A 48 16.51 -5.52 -6.61
N GLU A 49 16.88 -4.41 -7.24
CA GLU A 49 18.23 -3.84 -7.14
C GLU A 49 18.52 -3.37 -5.71
N ASN A 50 17.60 -2.63 -5.10
CA ASN A 50 17.75 -2.16 -3.72
C ASN A 50 17.85 -3.32 -2.72
N LEU A 51 17.15 -4.43 -2.95
CA LEU A 51 17.23 -5.63 -2.09
C LEU A 51 18.61 -6.30 -2.12
N LYS A 52 19.45 -6.08 -3.15
CA LYS A 52 20.84 -6.59 -3.15
C LYS A 52 21.69 -5.93 -2.08
N THR A 53 21.42 -4.66 -1.78
CA THR A 53 22.17 -3.90 -0.78
C THR A 53 21.47 -3.87 0.59
N LYS A 54 20.13 -4.00 0.61
CA LYS A 54 19.28 -3.94 1.80
C LYS A 54 18.38 -5.20 1.90
N PRO A 55 18.93 -6.42 2.09
CA PRO A 55 18.17 -7.67 1.99
C PRO A 55 17.16 -7.90 3.13
N ASN A 56 17.20 -7.09 4.19
CA ASN A 56 16.30 -7.18 5.35
C ASN A 56 15.39 -5.96 5.48
N ASP A 57 15.19 -5.20 4.42
CA ASP A 57 14.25 -4.08 4.40
C ASP A 57 12.87 -4.56 3.98
N TYR A 58 11.93 -4.61 4.92
CA TYR A 58 10.56 -5.08 4.67
C TYR A 58 9.78 -4.16 3.70
N HIS A 59 10.10 -2.86 3.66
CA HIS A 59 9.45 -1.92 2.74
C HIS A 59 9.71 -2.28 1.27
N LEU A 60 10.93 -2.75 0.96
CA LEU A 60 11.29 -3.15 -0.39
C LEU A 60 10.53 -4.41 -0.83
N TYR A 61 10.39 -5.39 0.07
CA TYR A 61 9.56 -6.57 -0.20
C TYR A 61 8.09 -6.19 -0.35
N TYR A 62 7.55 -5.38 0.54
CA TYR A 62 6.18 -4.91 0.43
C TYR A 62 5.93 -4.17 -0.90
N GLY A 63 6.79 -3.21 -1.26
CA GLY A 63 6.69 -2.46 -2.51
C GLY A 63 6.78 -3.34 -3.75
N ARG A 64 7.71 -4.32 -3.75
CA ARG A 64 7.85 -5.28 -4.84
C ARG A 64 6.66 -6.23 -4.92
N GLY A 65 6.17 -6.72 -3.80
CA GLY A 65 4.97 -7.54 -3.71
C GLY A 65 3.74 -6.84 -4.29
N ARG A 66 3.53 -5.57 -3.95
CA ARG A 66 2.49 -4.75 -4.57
C ARG A 66 2.67 -4.62 -6.08
N SER A 67 3.89 -4.38 -6.54
CA SER A 67 4.19 -4.28 -7.97
C SER A 67 3.90 -5.59 -8.72
N TYR A 68 4.21 -6.73 -8.10
CA TYR A 68 3.85 -8.02 -8.63
C TYR A 68 2.33 -8.24 -8.68
N GLN A 69 1.61 -7.79 -7.66
CA GLN A 69 0.14 -7.89 -7.63
C GLN A 69 -0.49 -7.09 -8.78
N GLU A 70 -0.05 -5.86 -9.03
CA GLU A 70 -0.51 -5.04 -10.16
C GLU A 70 -0.19 -5.68 -11.53
N LEU A 71 0.85 -6.51 -11.60
CA LEU A 71 1.22 -7.29 -12.79
C LEU A 71 0.45 -8.63 -12.90
N GLY A 72 -0.43 -8.95 -11.95
CA GLY A 72 -1.13 -10.25 -11.88
C GLY A 72 -0.23 -11.42 -11.47
N LYS A 73 1.01 -11.17 -11.01
CA LYS A 73 1.96 -12.17 -10.55
C LYS A 73 1.72 -12.50 -9.07
N LEU A 74 0.58 -13.17 -8.81
CA LEU A 74 0.09 -13.35 -7.44
C LEU A 74 0.94 -14.29 -6.58
N VAL A 75 1.73 -15.19 -7.19
CA VAL A 75 2.63 -16.10 -6.46
C VAL A 75 3.83 -15.33 -5.94
N GLU A 76 4.45 -14.53 -6.81
CA GLU A 76 5.59 -13.67 -6.46
C GLU A 76 5.18 -12.60 -5.44
N ALA A 77 3.99 -12.01 -5.62
CA ALA A 77 3.43 -11.05 -4.66
C ALA A 77 3.27 -11.67 -3.27
N GLN A 78 2.74 -12.89 -3.19
CA GLN A 78 2.58 -13.60 -1.93
C GLN A 78 3.93 -13.82 -1.24
N ALA A 79 4.92 -14.34 -1.97
CA ALA A 79 6.26 -14.60 -1.42
C ALA A 79 6.90 -13.33 -0.84
N ASP A 80 6.74 -12.21 -1.51
CA ASP A 80 7.27 -10.93 -1.06
C ASP A 80 6.50 -10.38 0.16
N PHE A 81 5.18 -10.47 0.21
CA PHE A 81 4.41 -10.10 1.41
C PHE A 81 4.75 -11.00 2.60
N GLU A 82 4.93 -12.30 2.38
CA GLU A 82 5.35 -13.24 3.44
C GLU A 82 6.74 -12.86 3.97
N ARG A 83 7.66 -12.47 3.08
CA ARG A 83 8.99 -12.02 3.49
C ARG A 83 8.93 -10.70 4.26
N ALA A 84 8.09 -9.75 3.84
CA ALA A 84 7.87 -8.51 4.57
C ALA A 84 7.32 -8.78 5.99
N LEU A 85 6.35 -9.70 6.12
CA LEU A 85 5.78 -10.09 7.41
C LEU A 85 6.73 -10.92 8.28
N ALA A 86 7.66 -11.66 7.69
CA ALA A 86 8.71 -12.36 8.45
C ALA A 86 9.72 -11.38 9.06
N LEU A 87 9.93 -10.22 8.42
CA LEU A 87 10.81 -9.15 8.92
C LEU A 87 10.07 -8.24 9.92
N GLU A 88 8.81 -7.91 9.65
CA GLU A 88 7.97 -7.03 10.46
C GLU A 88 6.55 -7.63 10.61
N PRO A 89 6.31 -8.51 11.59
CA PRO A 89 5.05 -9.25 11.72
C PRO A 89 3.81 -8.39 11.96
N THR A 90 4.00 -7.18 12.50
CA THR A 90 2.94 -6.21 12.78
C THR A 90 2.79 -5.13 11.71
N ASN A 91 3.43 -5.31 10.56
CA ASN A 91 3.27 -4.38 9.47
C ASN A 91 1.87 -4.49 8.85
N PHE A 92 0.99 -3.53 9.18
CA PHE A 92 -0.38 -3.55 8.68
C PHE A 92 -0.45 -3.43 7.15
N GLN A 93 0.48 -2.74 6.50
CA GLN A 93 0.50 -2.60 5.05
C GLN A 93 0.71 -3.97 4.36
N ALA A 94 1.64 -4.77 4.84
CA ALA A 94 1.87 -6.12 4.33
C ALA A 94 0.69 -7.06 4.65
N LEU A 95 0.09 -6.95 5.84
CA LEU A 95 -1.13 -7.69 6.19
C LEU A 95 -2.31 -7.33 5.28
N LEU A 96 -2.51 -6.05 4.97
CA LEU A 96 -3.53 -5.59 4.04
C LEU A 96 -3.25 -6.06 2.61
N GLY A 97 -1.97 -6.02 2.19
CA GLY A 97 -1.53 -6.59 0.92
C GLY A 97 -1.88 -8.07 0.79
N MET A 98 -1.57 -8.87 1.83
CA MET A 98 -1.94 -10.28 1.90
C MET A 98 -3.45 -10.48 1.88
N SER A 99 -4.22 -9.70 2.66
CA SER A 99 -5.67 -9.82 2.67
C SER A 99 -6.27 -9.55 1.29
N ASN A 100 -5.84 -8.48 0.62
CA ASN A 100 -6.33 -8.15 -0.72
C ASN A 100 -5.95 -9.23 -1.75
N LEU A 101 -4.71 -9.70 -1.73
CA LEU A 101 -4.25 -10.80 -2.58
C LEU A 101 -5.07 -12.07 -2.38
N GLN A 102 -5.40 -12.42 -1.14
CA GLN A 102 -6.22 -13.60 -0.85
C GLN A 102 -7.69 -13.42 -1.30
N LEU A 103 -8.23 -12.17 -1.26
CA LEU A 103 -9.54 -11.85 -1.87
C LEU A 103 -9.52 -12.07 -3.38
N GLU A 104 -8.47 -11.63 -4.08
CA GLU A 104 -8.30 -11.85 -5.53
C GLU A 104 -8.23 -13.33 -5.88
N ARG A 105 -7.54 -14.11 -5.06
CA ARG A 105 -7.45 -15.58 -5.19
C ARG A 105 -8.71 -16.32 -4.71
N LYS A 106 -9.73 -15.61 -4.24
CA LYS A 106 -10.95 -16.16 -3.64
C LYS A 106 -10.73 -17.03 -2.41
N ASN A 107 -9.58 -16.87 -1.73
CA ASN A 107 -9.27 -17.53 -0.47
C ASN A 107 -9.80 -16.68 0.70
N TYR A 108 -11.12 -16.59 0.80
CA TYR A 108 -11.80 -15.64 1.68
C TYR A 108 -11.50 -15.84 3.16
N ALA A 109 -11.31 -17.08 3.62
CA ALA A 109 -10.94 -17.36 5.02
C ALA A 109 -9.55 -16.80 5.36
N SER A 110 -8.57 -16.96 4.47
CA SER A 110 -7.24 -16.38 4.63
C SER A 110 -7.29 -14.85 4.55
N ALA A 111 -8.10 -14.30 3.64
CA ALA A 111 -8.30 -12.86 3.55
C ALA A 111 -8.86 -12.28 4.85
N LEU A 112 -9.86 -12.95 5.44
CA LEU A 112 -10.42 -12.57 6.74
C LEU A 112 -9.36 -12.60 7.85
N LEU A 113 -8.54 -13.66 7.89
CA LEU A 113 -7.47 -13.78 8.89
C LEU A 113 -6.50 -12.60 8.83
N TYR A 114 -5.99 -12.26 7.63
CA TYR A 114 -5.04 -11.16 7.47
C TYR A 114 -5.66 -9.79 7.73
N ALA A 115 -6.91 -9.57 7.31
CA ALA A 115 -7.62 -8.32 7.60
C ALA A 115 -7.86 -8.14 9.10
N THR A 116 -8.22 -9.23 9.81
CA THR A 116 -8.42 -9.19 11.26
C THR A 116 -7.11 -8.89 12.00
N LYS A 117 -6.01 -9.55 11.62
CA LYS A 117 -4.68 -9.24 12.17
C LYS A 117 -4.28 -7.77 11.96
N ALA A 118 -4.59 -7.22 10.78
CA ALA A 118 -4.32 -5.80 10.51
C ALA A 118 -5.17 -4.88 11.38
N GLU A 119 -6.46 -5.20 11.57
CA GLU A 119 -7.40 -4.41 12.38
C GLU A 119 -7.02 -4.38 13.88
N GLU A 120 -6.41 -5.46 14.39
CA GLU A 120 -5.96 -5.57 15.79
C GLU A 120 -4.76 -4.68 16.11
N ILE A 121 -4.05 -4.17 15.10
CA ILE A 121 -2.90 -3.28 15.30
C ILE A 121 -3.39 -1.87 15.65
N PRO A 122 -2.92 -1.26 16.76
CA PRO A 122 -3.29 0.10 17.11
C PRO A 122 -2.97 1.09 15.98
N GLY A 123 -3.96 1.90 15.58
CA GLY A 123 -3.81 2.84 14.48
C GLY A 123 -4.02 2.23 13.09
N ALA A 124 -4.54 1.01 13.00
CA ALA A 124 -4.88 0.38 11.73
C ALA A 124 -5.83 1.28 10.90
N PRO A 125 -5.59 1.39 9.58
CA PRO A 125 -6.42 2.22 8.73
C PRO A 125 -7.80 1.60 8.49
N ALA A 126 -8.79 2.43 8.13
CA ALA A 126 -10.15 2.01 7.77
C ALA A 126 -10.21 0.89 6.72
N LEU A 127 -9.16 0.79 5.88
CA LEU A 127 -9.01 -0.27 4.88
C LEU A 127 -8.99 -1.68 5.50
N ALA A 128 -8.48 -1.85 6.73
CA ALA A 128 -8.49 -3.14 7.41
C ALA A 128 -9.91 -3.65 7.62
N SER A 129 -10.79 -2.82 8.19
CA SER A 129 -12.19 -3.14 8.39
C SER A 129 -12.96 -3.29 7.07
N LEU A 130 -12.60 -2.53 6.02
CA LEU A 130 -13.17 -2.71 4.68
C LEU A 130 -12.85 -4.10 4.12
N LEU A 131 -11.58 -4.52 4.13
CA LEU A 131 -11.15 -5.83 3.62
C LEU A 131 -11.77 -6.98 4.44
N LYS A 132 -11.84 -6.81 5.76
CA LYS A 132 -12.56 -7.73 6.64
C LYS A 132 -14.03 -7.86 6.23
N GLY A 133 -14.72 -6.74 6.01
CA GLY A 133 -16.10 -6.73 5.55
C GLY A 133 -16.27 -7.43 4.19
N ARG A 134 -15.36 -7.20 3.25
CA ARG A 134 -15.37 -7.90 1.95
C ARG A 134 -15.20 -9.41 2.11
N ALA A 135 -14.26 -9.84 2.93
CA ALA A 135 -14.03 -11.26 3.19
C ALA A 135 -15.25 -11.92 3.86
N LEU A 136 -15.82 -11.29 4.89
CA LEU A 136 -17.03 -11.74 5.58
C LEU A 136 -18.23 -11.85 4.65
N HIS A 137 -18.42 -10.87 3.77
CA HIS A 137 -19.48 -10.92 2.76
C HIS A 137 -19.33 -12.15 1.85
N GLN A 138 -18.11 -12.42 1.37
CA GLN A 138 -17.85 -13.56 0.48
C GLN A 138 -17.97 -14.93 1.18
N ILE A 139 -17.77 -14.99 2.48
CA ILE A 139 -17.97 -16.22 3.29
C ILE A 139 -19.46 -16.45 3.60
N GLY A 140 -20.33 -15.45 3.37
CA GLY A 140 -21.76 -15.56 3.65
C GLY A 140 -22.13 -15.14 5.07
N LEU A 141 -21.38 -14.24 5.68
CA LEU A 141 -21.63 -13.62 7.00
C LEU A 141 -22.03 -12.14 6.84
N PRO A 142 -23.22 -11.85 6.29
CA PRO A 142 -23.58 -10.51 5.86
C PRO A 142 -23.73 -9.51 7.01
N GLU A 143 -24.23 -9.93 8.18
CA GLU A 143 -24.42 -9.01 9.31
C GLU A 143 -23.08 -8.57 9.91
N GLU A 144 -22.12 -9.48 9.99
CA GLU A 144 -20.75 -9.19 10.39
C GLU A 144 -20.04 -8.31 9.37
N ALA A 145 -20.29 -8.53 8.08
CA ALA A 145 -19.77 -7.69 7.02
C ALA A 145 -20.32 -6.25 7.12
N LEU A 146 -21.62 -6.08 7.37
CA LEU A 146 -22.22 -4.76 7.59
C LEU A 146 -21.59 -4.02 8.78
N LYS A 147 -21.29 -4.74 9.88
CA LYS A 147 -20.58 -4.18 11.03
C LYS A 147 -19.17 -3.73 10.65
N ALA A 148 -18.43 -4.57 9.94
CA ALA A 148 -17.06 -4.25 9.51
C ALA A 148 -17.03 -3.03 8.57
N TYR A 149 -17.94 -2.93 7.60
CA TYR A 149 -18.07 -1.72 6.78
C TYR A 149 -18.46 -0.50 7.61
N GLY A 150 -19.32 -0.69 8.64
CA GLY A 150 -19.67 0.37 9.59
C GLY A 150 -18.44 0.89 10.36
N ILE A 151 -17.57 0.01 10.83
CA ILE A 151 -16.30 0.38 11.49
C ILE A 151 -15.39 1.15 10.52
N ALA A 152 -15.24 0.68 9.28
CA ALA A 152 -14.45 1.39 8.26
C ALA A 152 -14.93 2.84 8.07
N ILE A 153 -16.27 3.05 8.01
CA ILE A 153 -16.88 4.38 7.89
C ILE A 153 -16.69 5.23 9.15
N GLN A 154 -16.71 4.61 10.34
CA GLN A 154 -16.45 5.34 11.60
C GLN A 154 -15.01 5.84 11.68
N LEU A 155 -14.05 5.02 11.20
CA LEU A 155 -12.63 5.36 11.15
C LEU A 155 -12.32 6.42 10.08
N ASP A 156 -12.99 6.34 8.93
CA ASP A 156 -12.87 7.32 7.86
C ASP A 156 -14.24 7.59 7.22
N LYS A 157 -14.80 8.76 7.56
CA LYS A 157 -16.12 9.20 7.04
C LYS A 157 -16.10 9.54 5.55
N ASN A 158 -14.91 9.73 4.97
CA ASN A 158 -14.73 10.03 3.54
C ASN A 158 -14.42 8.78 2.72
N PHE A 159 -14.56 7.59 3.31
CA PHE A 159 -14.25 6.34 2.63
C PHE A 159 -15.40 5.86 1.73
N GLY A 160 -15.57 6.47 0.55
CA GLY A 160 -16.64 6.20 -0.41
C GLY A 160 -16.81 4.71 -0.74
N GLN A 161 -15.70 3.97 -0.85
CA GLN A 161 -15.74 2.52 -1.09
C GLN A 161 -16.46 1.73 0.01
N ALA A 162 -16.34 2.14 1.26
CA ALA A 162 -16.99 1.45 2.37
C ALA A 162 -18.52 1.66 2.34
N TYR A 163 -18.98 2.88 2.04
CA TYR A 163 -20.39 3.16 1.81
C TYR A 163 -20.93 2.35 0.64
N PHE A 164 -20.23 2.36 -0.49
CA PHE A 164 -20.65 1.64 -1.69
C PHE A 164 -20.79 0.12 -1.45
N ASN A 165 -19.78 -0.50 -0.83
CA ASN A 165 -19.84 -1.94 -0.52
C ASN A 165 -20.96 -2.27 0.48
N ARG A 166 -21.17 -1.40 1.48
CA ARG A 166 -22.26 -1.56 2.45
C ARG A 166 -23.62 -1.42 1.78
N ALA A 167 -23.76 -0.47 0.84
CA ALA A 167 -24.97 -0.30 0.06
C ALA A 167 -25.31 -1.54 -0.78
N LEU A 168 -24.35 -2.06 -1.53
CA LEU A 168 -24.54 -3.29 -2.32
C LEU A 168 -25.00 -4.47 -1.45
N LEU A 169 -24.38 -4.64 -0.28
CA LEU A 169 -24.78 -5.69 0.65
C LEU A 169 -26.18 -5.46 1.20
N LYS A 170 -26.56 -4.22 1.52
CA LYS A 170 -27.92 -3.88 1.95
C LYS A 170 -28.96 -4.15 0.85
N ILE A 171 -28.64 -3.91 -0.44
CA ILE A 171 -29.51 -4.30 -1.56
C ILE A 171 -29.73 -5.81 -1.56
N ALA A 172 -28.65 -6.61 -1.44
CA ALA A 172 -28.76 -8.06 -1.39
C ALA A 172 -29.64 -8.55 -0.22
N LEU A 173 -29.66 -7.80 0.89
CA LEU A 173 -30.49 -8.06 2.07
C LEU A 173 -31.87 -7.41 2.01
N LYS A 174 -32.28 -6.85 0.87
CA LYS A 174 -33.56 -6.15 0.65
C LYS A 174 -33.78 -4.94 1.56
N ARG A 175 -32.71 -4.32 2.06
CA ARG A 175 -32.72 -3.10 2.88
C ARG A 175 -32.56 -1.85 2.01
N ASN A 176 -33.41 -1.73 0.97
CA ASN A 176 -33.25 -0.78 -0.13
C ASN A 176 -33.14 0.69 0.34
N LYS A 177 -34.03 1.12 1.25
CA LYS A 177 -33.99 2.50 1.76
C LYS A 177 -32.61 2.87 2.35
N GLN A 178 -32.07 1.99 3.21
CA GLN A 178 -30.78 2.22 3.83
C GLN A 178 -29.61 2.10 2.83
N ALA A 179 -29.76 1.26 1.79
CA ALA A 179 -28.78 1.16 0.73
C ALA A 179 -28.70 2.46 -0.09
N CYS A 180 -29.85 3.08 -0.38
CA CYS A 180 -29.91 4.33 -1.13
C CYS A 180 -29.29 5.51 -0.37
N GLU A 181 -29.37 5.52 0.96
CA GLU A 181 -28.67 6.49 1.80
C GLU A 181 -27.14 6.34 1.65
N ASP A 182 -26.64 5.10 1.71
CA ASP A 182 -25.21 4.82 1.52
C ASP A 182 -24.72 5.12 0.09
N PHE A 183 -25.51 4.79 -0.94
CA PHE A 183 -25.16 5.16 -2.32
C PHE A 183 -25.07 6.67 -2.52
N LYS A 184 -25.98 7.46 -1.93
CA LYS A 184 -25.89 8.93 -1.98
C LYS A 184 -24.59 9.44 -1.37
N LEU A 185 -24.17 8.88 -0.22
CA LEU A 185 -22.89 9.25 0.39
C LEU A 185 -21.70 8.84 -0.46
N ALA A 186 -21.73 7.63 -1.06
CA ALA A 186 -20.70 7.21 -2.00
C ALA A 186 -20.62 8.12 -3.25
N MET A 187 -21.77 8.62 -3.75
CA MET A 187 -21.83 9.59 -4.86
C MET A 187 -21.20 10.92 -4.48
N VAL A 188 -21.56 11.46 -3.29
CA VAL A 188 -20.97 12.72 -2.79
C VAL A 188 -19.45 12.61 -2.63
N LEU A 189 -18.97 11.41 -2.32
CA LEU A 189 -17.54 11.09 -2.24
C LEU A 189 -16.93 10.66 -3.59
N GLU A 190 -17.65 10.87 -4.68
CA GLU A 190 -17.23 10.61 -6.05
C GLU A 190 -16.71 9.17 -6.28
N TYR A 191 -17.24 8.20 -5.51
CA TYR A 191 -16.81 6.81 -5.67
C TYR A 191 -17.30 6.23 -7.01
N PRO A 192 -16.41 5.61 -7.81
CA PRO A 192 -16.76 5.07 -9.11
C PRO A 192 -17.92 4.05 -9.06
N GLY A 193 -18.91 4.23 -9.97
CA GLY A 193 -20.09 3.36 -10.07
C GLY A 193 -21.20 3.63 -9.03
N ALA A 194 -21.01 4.59 -8.12
CA ALA A 194 -22.01 4.91 -7.11
C ALA A 194 -23.27 5.51 -7.73
N GLU A 195 -23.13 6.45 -8.68
CA GLU A 195 -24.24 7.06 -9.39
C GLU A 195 -25.03 6.04 -10.22
N GLU A 196 -24.36 5.20 -11.00
CA GLU A 196 -25.01 4.14 -11.79
C GLU A 196 -25.79 3.20 -10.88
N SER A 197 -25.19 2.78 -9.75
CA SER A 197 -25.84 1.90 -8.79
C SER A 197 -27.05 2.56 -8.12
N PHE A 198 -26.95 3.86 -7.80
CA PHE A 198 -28.07 4.61 -7.24
C PHE A 198 -29.24 4.66 -8.22
N GLN A 199 -29.00 5.01 -9.49
CA GLN A 199 -30.02 5.03 -10.54
C GLN A 199 -30.69 3.66 -10.73
N LYS A 200 -29.93 2.59 -10.63
CA LYS A 200 -30.42 1.22 -10.82
C LYS A 200 -31.30 0.71 -9.68
N TYR A 201 -30.96 1.06 -8.44
CA TYR A 201 -31.57 0.44 -7.25
C TYR A 201 -32.46 1.37 -6.43
N CYS A 202 -32.43 2.68 -6.68
CA CYS A 202 -33.06 3.70 -5.84
C CYS A 202 -34.12 4.57 -6.54
N ASN A 203 -34.31 4.38 -7.85
CA ASN A 203 -35.35 5.06 -8.65
C ASN A 203 -36.55 4.16 -8.89
#